data_a02a63209be9ea7a0b00869b3b74ed3a
#
_entry.id   a02a63209be9ea7a0b00869b3b74ed3a
#
_cell.length_a   1.000
_cell.length_b   1.000
_cell.length_c   1.000
_cell.angle_alpha   90.00
_cell.angle_beta   90.00
_cell.angle_gamma   90.00
#
_symmetry.space_group_name_H-M   'P 1'
#
loop_
_entity.id
_entity.type
_entity.pdbx_description
1 polymer ?
#
loop_
_entity_poly.entity_id
_entity_poly.type
_entity_poly.pdbx_seq_one_letter_code
_entity_poly.pdbx_strand_id
1 'polypeptide(L)'
;LAVYTQQVAGTAYAFAAVKAVGSVVTWGHAGYGGDSSSVCGQLAADVQQVAGTGYAFAAVKADGSVVTWGHSEYGGDGCSVCKQLAADVQQVAGTARAFAAVKVDGSVVTW
;
A
#
# COMPACT_ATOMS: atom_id res chain seq x y z
N LEU A 1 -7.76 15.24 10.58
CA LEU A 1 -8.45 13.99 10.72
C LEU A 1 -8.60 13.68 12.16
N ALA A 2 -9.78 13.61 12.55
CA ALA A 2 -10.06 13.58 13.91
C ALA A 2 -10.04 12.22 14.42
N VAL A 3 -9.39 11.27 14.07
CA VAL A 3 -9.70 10.09 14.71
C VAL A 3 -8.77 8.98 14.59
N TYR A 4 -8.58 8.29 15.54
CA TYR A 4 -8.11 6.92 15.69
C TYR A 4 -7.29 6.43 14.50
N THR A 5 -6.29 7.24 14.10
CA THR A 5 -5.35 6.88 13.06
C THR A 5 -4.28 5.99 13.66
N GLN A 6 -4.06 4.85 13.04
CA GLN A 6 -3.07 3.88 13.47
C GLN A 6 -1.71 4.13 12.86
N GLN A 7 -1.69 4.58 11.61
CA GLN A 7 -0.45 4.78 10.85
C GLN A 7 -0.68 5.83 9.77
N VAL A 8 0.36 6.61 9.47
CA VAL A 8 0.38 7.51 8.32
C VAL A 8 1.62 7.21 7.51
N ALA A 9 1.45 7.09 6.20
CA ALA A 9 2.55 6.91 5.26
C ALA A 9 2.46 8.00 4.19
N GLY A 10 3.59 8.34 3.59
CA GLY A 10 3.61 9.39 2.59
C GLY A 10 4.43 9.02 1.36
N THR A 11 4.00 9.56 0.23
CA THR A 11 4.84 9.69 -0.96
C THR A 11 5.39 11.12 -0.99
N ALA A 12 6.04 11.50 -2.10
CA ALA A 12 6.54 12.87 -2.22
C ALA A 12 5.41 13.91 -2.24
N TYR A 13 4.21 13.51 -2.71
CA TYR A 13 3.11 14.47 -2.95
C TYR A 13 1.76 14.01 -2.43
N ALA A 14 1.70 12.94 -1.66
CA ALA A 14 0.43 12.41 -1.17
C ALA A 14 0.62 11.70 0.17
N PHE A 15 -0.50 11.46 0.87
CA PHE A 15 -0.51 10.77 2.15
C PHE A 15 -1.59 9.70 2.17
N ALA A 16 -1.34 8.65 2.96
CA ALA A 16 -2.32 7.63 3.26
C ALA A 16 -2.32 7.38 4.77
N ALA A 17 -3.49 7.33 5.37
CA ALA A 17 -3.64 7.06 6.79
C ALA A 17 -4.45 5.78 6.99
N VAL A 18 -3.93 4.89 7.82
CA VAL A 18 -4.64 3.67 8.21
C VAL A 18 -5.36 3.96 9.51
N LYS A 19 -6.68 3.80 9.51
CA LYS A 19 -7.50 4.02 10.68
C LYS A 19 -7.53 2.77 11.56
N ALA A 20 -7.89 2.94 12.80
CA ALA A 20 -7.92 1.82 13.76
C ALA A 20 -8.83 0.67 13.31
N VAL A 21 -9.86 0.98 12.52
CA VAL A 21 -10.76 -0.04 11.97
C VAL A 21 -10.21 -0.73 10.73
N GLY A 22 -9.01 -0.37 10.30
CA GLY A 22 -8.38 -1.00 9.14
C GLY A 22 -8.75 -0.42 7.79
N SER A 23 -9.45 0.69 7.74
CA SER A 23 -9.70 1.40 6.49
C SER A 23 -8.59 2.40 6.21
N VAL A 24 -8.44 2.80 4.94
CA VAL A 24 -7.41 3.73 4.51
C VAL A 24 -8.05 4.97 3.91
N VAL A 25 -7.54 6.13 4.29
CA VAL A 25 -7.91 7.43 3.73
C VAL A 25 -6.69 8.00 3.04
N THR A 26 -6.86 8.50 1.82
CA THR A 26 -5.76 9.08 1.04
C THR A 26 -6.10 10.52 0.66
N TRP A 27 -5.04 11.35 0.55
CA TRP A 27 -5.18 12.73 0.08
C TRP A 27 -3.87 13.19 -0.52
N GLY A 28 -3.91 14.28 -1.29
CA GLY A 28 -2.75 14.84 -1.96
C GLY A 28 -2.85 14.67 -3.46
N HIS A 29 -1.70 14.61 -4.14
CA HIS A 29 -1.65 14.55 -5.60
C HIS A 29 -2.21 13.23 -6.10
N ALA A 30 -3.25 13.29 -6.95
CA ALA A 30 -3.97 12.10 -7.40
C ALA A 30 -3.07 11.07 -8.10
N GLY A 31 -2.16 11.53 -8.96
CA GLY A 31 -1.27 10.64 -9.72
C GLY A 31 -0.21 9.96 -8.87
N TYR A 32 -0.01 10.40 -7.63
CA TYR A 32 1.03 9.90 -6.75
C TYR A 32 0.46 9.30 -5.46
N GLY A 33 -0.75 8.75 -5.55
CA GLY A 33 -1.36 8.02 -4.45
C GLY A 33 -2.44 8.79 -3.69
N GLY A 34 -2.70 10.05 -4.06
CA GLY A 34 -3.76 10.82 -3.42
C GLY A 34 -5.16 10.36 -3.79
N ASP A 35 -5.29 9.62 -4.88
CA ASP A 35 -6.55 9.05 -5.34
C ASP A 35 -6.49 7.53 -5.28
N SER A 36 -7.16 6.94 -4.32
CA SER A 36 -7.25 5.49 -4.14
C SER A 36 -8.58 4.92 -4.63
N SER A 37 -9.34 5.68 -5.43
CA SER A 37 -10.68 5.28 -5.84
C SER A 37 -10.72 3.94 -6.59
N SER A 38 -9.67 3.61 -7.35
CA SER A 38 -9.61 2.36 -8.09
C SER A 38 -9.51 1.13 -7.18
N VAL A 39 -9.07 1.31 -5.94
CA VAL A 39 -8.89 0.21 -4.97
C VAL A 39 -9.68 0.46 -3.69
N CYS A 40 -10.61 1.40 -3.68
CA CYS A 40 -11.27 1.81 -2.45
C CYS A 40 -12.02 0.67 -1.75
N GLY A 41 -12.58 -0.26 -2.51
CA GLY A 41 -13.24 -1.41 -1.93
C GLY A 41 -12.30 -2.32 -1.17
N GLN A 42 -11.06 -2.42 -1.63
CA GLN A 42 -10.04 -3.24 -0.97
C GLN A 42 -9.45 -2.53 0.24
N LEU A 43 -9.51 -1.21 0.27
CA LEU A 43 -8.98 -0.40 1.37
C LEU A 43 -10.02 -0.06 2.43
N ALA A 44 -11.24 -0.57 2.29
CA ALA A 44 -12.33 -0.25 3.22
C ALA A 44 -12.18 -0.92 4.57
N ALA A 45 -11.43 -2.01 4.65
CA ALA A 45 -11.25 -2.73 5.91
C ALA A 45 -10.03 -3.66 5.84
N ASP A 46 -9.59 -4.12 7.00
CA ASP A 46 -8.58 -5.16 7.15
C ASP A 46 -7.18 -4.77 6.68
N VAL A 47 -6.90 -3.50 6.54
CA VAL A 47 -5.55 -3.04 6.23
C VAL A 47 -4.75 -2.97 7.53
N GLN A 48 -3.61 -3.61 7.54
CA GLN A 48 -2.72 -3.62 8.72
C GLN A 48 -1.60 -2.62 8.61
N GLN A 49 -1.12 -2.35 7.39
CA GLN A 49 0.08 -1.55 7.19
C GLN A 49 0.05 -0.94 5.79
N VAL A 50 0.59 0.26 5.67
CA VAL A 50 0.81 0.91 4.37
C VAL A 50 2.26 1.33 4.28
N ALA A 51 2.89 1.10 3.13
CA ALA A 51 4.22 1.60 2.82
C ALA A 51 4.16 2.44 1.54
N GLY A 52 5.08 3.38 1.40
CA GLY A 52 5.10 4.26 0.23
C GLY A 52 6.46 4.31 -0.44
N THR A 53 6.45 4.47 -1.76
CA THR A 53 7.60 4.93 -2.53
C THR A 53 7.51 6.45 -2.65
N GLY A 54 8.33 7.05 -3.50
CA GLY A 54 8.19 8.47 -3.79
C GLY A 54 6.86 8.82 -4.48
N TYR A 55 6.21 7.85 -5.13
CA TYR A 55 5.08 8.13 -6.01
C TYR A 55 3.94 7.11 -5.95
N ALA A 56 4.01 6.14 -5.06
CA ALA A 56 2.99 5.09 -4.99
C ALA A 56 2.89 4.49 -3.59
N PHE A 57 1.79 3.77 -3.33
CA PHE A 57 1.55 3.11 -2.05
C PHE A 57 1.30 1.62 -2.23
N ALA A 58 1.62 0.86 -1.18
CA ALA A 58 1.26 -0.56 -1.06
C ALA A 58 0.70 -0.80 0.34
N ALA A 59 -0.43 -1.47 0.41
CA ALA A 59 -1.09 -1.80 1.68
C ALA A 59 -1.06 -3.32 1.89
N VAL A 60 -0.69 -3.74 3.09
CA VAL A 60 -0.75 -5.15 3.49
C VAL A 60 -2.03 -5.36 4.27
N LYS A 61 -2.84 -6.31 3.82
CA LYS A 61 -4.10 -6.64 4.46
C LYS A 61 -3.94 -7.77 5.47
N ALA A 62 -4.94 -7.95 6.32
CA ALA A 62 -4.92 -8.95 7.38
C ALA A 62 -4.76 -10.38 6.84
N ASP A 63 -5.24 -10.65 5.63
CA ASP A 63 -5.13 -11.95 5.00
C ASP A 63 -3.77 -12.17 4.30
N GLY A 64 -2.86 -11.21 4.40
CA GLY A 64 -1.54 -11.29 3.77
C GLY A 64 -1.49 -10.87 2.32
N SER A 65 -2.59 -10.36 1.77
CA SER A 65 -2.57 -9.81 0.41
C SER A 65 -2.07 -8.38 0.40
N VAL A 66 -1.62 -7.91 -0.76
CA VAL A 66 -1.12 -6.55 -0.94
C VAL A 66 -1.95 -5.85 -2.01
N VAL A 67 -2.32 -4.60 -1.70
CA VAL A 67 -3.02 -3.71 -2.62
C VAL A 67 -2.08 -2.55 -2.96
N THR A 68 -1.92 -2.25 -4.25
CA THR A 68 -1.05 -1.17 -4.70
C THR A 68 -1.84 -0.11 -5.46
N TRP A 69 -1.44 1.14 -5.33
CA TRP A 69 -2.00 2.23 -6.11
C TRP A 69 -1.00 3.39 -6.18
N GLY A 70 -1.25 4.31 -7.12
CA GLY A 70 -0.36 5.41 -7.37
C GLY A 70 0.30 5.27 -8.73
N HIS A 71 1.48 5.86 -8.91
CA HIS A 71 2.15 5.88 -10.18
C HIS A 71 2.65 4.48 -10.55
N SER A 72 2.20 3.97 -11.70
CA SER A 72 2.45 2.58 -12.09
C SER A 72 3.94 2.24 -12.26
N GLU A 73 4.74 3.19 -12.69
CA GLU A 73 6.18 2.96 -12.90
C GLU A 73 6.99 2.96 -11.61
N TYR A 74 6.39 3.35 -10.49
CA TYR A 74 7.07 3.47 -9.19
C TYR A 74 6.41 2.59 -8.12
N GLY A 75 5.85 1.46 -8.54
CA GLY A 75 5.27 0.49 -7.62
C GLY A 75 3.76 0.53 -7.49
N GLY A 76 3.08 1.45 -8.20
CA GLY A 76 1.62 1.51 -8.18
C GLY A 76 0.96 0.37 -8.94
N ASP A 77 1.71 -0.37 -9.74
CA ASP A 77 1.22 -1.50 -10.51
C ASP A 77 1.96 -2.77 -10.10
N GLY A 78 1.32 -3.61 -9.32
CA GLY A 78 1.86 -4.89 -8.89
C GLY A 78 1.46 -6.05 -9.78
N CYS A 79 0.94 -5.79 -10.98
CA CYS A 79 0.38 -6.85 -11.84
C CYS A 79 1.38 -7.93 -12.24
N SER A 80 2.66 -7.57 -12.42
CA SER A 80 3.69 -8.55 -12.79
C SER A 80 3.93 -9.58 -11.70
N VAL A 81 3.58 -9.28 -10.46
CA VAL A 81 3.80 -10.14 -9.30
C VAL A 81 2.51 -10.36 -8.50
N CYS A 82 1.36 -10.08 -9.08
CA CYS A 82 0.11 -10.08 -8.35
C CYS A 82 -0.23 -11.44 -7.73
N LYS A 83 0.14 -12.53 -8.36
CA LYS A 83 -0.07 -13.86 -7.78
C LYS A 83 0.75 -14.06 -6.51
N GLN A 84 1.96 -13.51 -6.50
CA GLN A 84 2.84 -13.60 -5.34
C GLN A 84 2.38 -12.68 -4.21
N LEU A 85 1.68 -11.61 -4.54
CA LEU A 85 1.16 -10.66 -3.57
C LEU A 85 -0.26 -10.99 -3.09
N ALA A 86 -0.84 -12.07 -3.56
CA ALA A 86 -2.22 -12.43 -3.23
C ALA A 86 -2.38 -12.97 -1.82
N ALA A 87 -1.30 -13.47 -1.21
CA ALA A 87 -1.37 -14.03 0.14
C ALA A 87 0.02 -14.15 0.76
N ASP A 88 0.05 -14.36 2.07
CA ASP A 88 1.25 -14.70 2.83
C ASP A 88 2.31 -13.59 2.88
N VAL A 89 1.94 -12.36 2.60
CA VAL A 89 2.86 -11.23 2.76
C VAL A 89 2.83 -10.78 4.21
N GLN A 90 4.00 -10.68 4.80
CA GLN A 90 4.19 -10.29 6.19
C GLN A 90 4.48 -8.80 6.33
N GLN A 91 5.24 -8.25 5.39
CA GLN A 91 5.74 -6.88 5.48
C GLN A 91 6.08 -6.37 4.09
N VAL A 92 5.90 -5.06 3.89
CA VAL A 92 6.32 -4.37 2.66
C VAL A 92 7.19 -3.18 3.07
N ALA A 93 8.26 -2.97 2.33
CA ALA A 93 9.11 -1.79 2.46
C ALA A 93 9.28 -1.16 1.09
N GLY A 94 9.46 0.15 1.05
CA GLY A 94 9.59 0.88 -0.20
C GLY A 94 10.87 1.70 -0.26
N THR A 95 11.38 1.85 -1.48
CA THR A 95 12.42 2.81 -1.80
C THR A 95 11.76 3.98 -2.53
N ALA A 96 12.57 4.86 -3.14
CA ALA A 96 12.01 5.97 -3.91
C ALA A 96 11.18 5.50 -5.11
N ARG A 97 11.44 4.30 -5.64
CA ARG A 97 10.86 3.89 -6.92
C ARG A 97 10.34 2.45 -6.97
N ALA A 98 10.47 1.69 -5.89
CA ALA A 98 10.11 0.28 -5.92
C ALA A 98 9.73 -0.24 -4.55
N PHE A 99 9.07 -1.39 -4.52
CA PHE A 99 8.69 -2.07 -3.29
C PHE A 99 9.36 -3.43 -3.18
N ALA A 100 9.51 -3.89 -1.96
CA ALA A 100 9.89 -5.26 -1.63
C ALA A 100 8.95 -5.79 -0.56
N ALA A 101 8.40 -6.97 -0.79
CA ALA A 101 7.53 -7.65 0.15
C ALA A 101 8.24 -8.87 0.71
N VAL A 102 8.18 -9.04 2.02
CA VAL A 102 8.70 -10.24 2.71
C VAL A 102 7.52 -11.15 2.98
N LYS A 103 7.60 -12.37 2.51
CA LYS A 103 6.56 -13.36 2.71
C LYS A 103 6.81 -14.16 3.99
N VAL A 104 5.78 -14.87 4.44
CA VAL A 104 5.83 -15.65 5.69
C VAL A 104 6.94 -16.69 5.66
N ASP A 105 7.26 -17.26 4.49
CA ASP A 105 8.32 -18.25 4.34
C ASP A 105 9.72 -17.63 4.24
N GLY A 106 9.83 -16.32 4.33
CA GLY A 106 11.11 -15.62 4.24
C GLY A 106 11.51 -15.21 2.83
N SER A 107 10.76 -15.58 1.82
CA SER A 107 11.07 -15.17 0.45
C SER A 107 10.73 -13.68 0.24
N VAL A 108 11.33 -13.06 -0.77
CA VAL A 108 11.15 -11.64 -1.06
C VAL A 108 10.63 -11.47 -2.49
N VAL A 109 9.63 -10.61 -2.64
CA VAL A 109 9.06 -10.24 -3.95
C VAL A 109 9.31 -8.76 -4.14
N THR A 110 9.79 -8.37 -5.32
CA THR A 110 10.05 -6.95 -5.64
C THR A 110 9.27 -6.52 -6.88
N TRP A 111 8.87 -5.24 -6.88
CA TRP A 111 8.21 -4.65 -8.05
C TRP A 111 8.32 -3.14 -8.09
#